data_21f51cf132b6dd194a6c94a5e80dd11f
#
_entry.id   21f51cf132b6dd194a6c94a5e80dd11f
#
_cell.length_a   1.000
_cell.length_b   1.000
_cell.length_c   1.000
_cell.angle_alpha   90.00
_cell.angle_beta   90.00
_cell.angle_gamma   90.00
#
_symmetry.space_group_name_H-M   'P 1'
#
loop_
_entity.id
_entity.type
_entity.pdbx_description
1 polymer ?
#
loop_
_entity_poly.entity_id
_entity_poly.type
_entity_poly.pdbx_seq_one_letter_code
_entity_poly.pdbx_strand_id
1 'polypeptide(L)'
;GHQKLFRLAQIYKKKNKLKIGVVNFNPMPKMFFNKKLKNFRLSNIDQKIKLLNIFKVDFVITKKFDKKFSKTKALNFIKEILYKKLNSKFIFVSNNFRFGNRREGDVDLLIKNEKNFNYKVIKPKPLIKNKKIVSSSLIRNLLENGFLKKANKLLNRNWTIQGIVQKGRQVGKKIGFPTCNIDIRDYILAKPGVYAVKVLNKNSTKYLKGIANLGYRPTFNQKKILLEVHLFNFSGNLYNKLLSVEFLKFIRREKKFKNVNQLKAQIKTDLKIAKNTK
;
A
#
# COMPACT_ATOMS: atom_id res chain seq x y z
N GLY A 1 -7.86 10.73 -3.82
CA GLY A 1 -8.76 11.04 -2.70
C GLY A 1 -8.01 11.61 -1.51
N HIS A 2 -7.25 10.81 -0.76
CA HIS A 2 -6.54 11.26 0.45
C HIS A 2 -5.62 12.46 0.22
N GLN A 3 -4.90 12.53 -0.89
CA GLN A 3 -4.02 13.67 -1.21
C GLN A 3 -4.79 15.00 -1.27
N LYS A 4 -6.04 15.01 -1.78
CA LYS A 4 -6.90 16.19 -1.78
C LYS A 4 -7.28 16.59 -0.36
N LEU A 5 -7.60 15.61 0.51
CA LEU A 5 -7.87 15.84 1.93
C LEU A 5 -6.68 16.51 2.63
N PHE A 6 -5.46 15.99 2.43
CA PHE A 6 -4.27 16.57 3.06
C PHE A 6 -3.95 17.98 2.58
N ARG A 7 -4.11 18.25 1.28
CA ARG A 7 -3.93 19.62 0.76
C ARG A 7 -4.92 20.59 1.40
N LEU A 8 -6.17 20.20 1.52
CA LEU A 8 -7.19 21.02 2.19
C LEU A 8 -6.88 21.19 3.69
N ALA A 9 -6.47 20.12 4.37
CA ALA A 9 -6.07 20.18 5.78
C ALA A 9 -4.88 21.14 5.99
N GLN A 10 -3.93 21.24 5.05
CA GLN A 10 -2.84 22.22 5.12
C GLN A 10 -3.33 23.68 5.11
N ILE A 11 -4.39 23.98 4.35
CA ILE A 11 -4.99 25.31 4.33
C ILE A 11 -5.57 25.64 5.71
N TYR A 12 -6.32 24.70 6.30
CA TYR A 12 -6.91 24.87 7.64
C TYR A 12 -5.84 24.95 8.73
N LYS A 13 -4.79 24.15 8.63
CA LYS A 13 -3.63 24.20 9.54
C LYS A 13 -3.03 25.60 9.59
N LYS A 14 -2.73 26.19 8.43
CA LYS A 14 -2.13 27.51 8.34
C LYS A 14 -3.05 28.60 8.89
N LYS A 15 -4.33 28.58 8.45
CA LYS A 15 -5.32 29.60 8.84
C LYS A 15 -5.59 29.62 10.35
N ASN A 16 -5.60 28.45 10.99
CA ASN A 16 -6.01 28.30 12.38
C ASN A 16 -4.86 27.96 13.34
N LYS A 17 -3.60 27.97 12.88
CA LYS A 17 -2.40 27.62 13.67
C LYS A 17 -2.50 26.25 14.36
N LEU A 18 -3.07 25.25 13.67
CA LEU A 18 -3.32 23.91 14.21
C LEU A 18 -2.27 22.90 13.73
N LYS A 19 -2.26 21.71 14.34
CA LYS A 19 -1.51 20.54 13.88
C LYS A 19 -2.41 19.59 13.10
N ILE A 20 -1.84 18.88 12.11
CA ILE A 20 -2.55 17.83 11.38
C ILE A 20 -2.18 16.48 11.98
N GLY A 21 -3.19 15.79 12.52
CA GLY A 21 -3.08 14.42 12.99
C GLY A 21 -3.78 13.42 12.06
N VAL A 22 -3.23 12.23 11.95
CA VAL A 22 -3.87 11.11 11.24
C VAL A 22 -4.08 9.96 12.20
N VAL A 23 -5.32 9.50 12.33
CA VAL A 23 -5.64 8.27 13.08
C VAL A 23 -5.63 7.10 12.10
N ASN A 24 -4.76 6.15 12.36
CA ASN A 24 -4.61 4.91 11.61
C ASN A 24 -4.93 3.71 12.52
N PHE A 25 -5.51 2.66 11.95
CA PHE A 25 -5.84 1.43 12.67
C PHE A 25 -4.98 0.27 12.19
N ASN A 26 -4.45 -0.51 13.14
CA ASN A 26 -3.69 -1.73 12.84
C ASN A 26 -4.11 -2.89 13.76
N PRO A 27 -4.56 -4.06 13.19
CA PRO A 27 -4.84 -4.26 11.75
C PRO A 27 -5.92 -3.32 11.23
N MET A 28 -6.05 -3.20 9.92
CA MET A 28 -7.17 -2.45 9.33
C MET A 28 -8.49 -3.11 9.73
N PRO A 29 -9.56 -2.34 10.08
CA PRO A 29 -10.84 -2.90 10.52
C PRO A 29 -11.36 -4.01 9.60
N LYS A 30 -11.27 -3.81 8.27
CA LYS A 30 -11.70 -4.81 7.28
C LYS A 30 -10.91 -6.13 7.38
N MET A 31 -9.61 -6.08 7.69
CA MET A 31 -8.77 -7.27 7.90
C MET A 31 -9.02 -7.91 9.26
N PHE A 32 -9.37 -7.13 10.27
CA PHE A 32 -9.72 -7.62 11.59
C PHE A 32 -10.99 -8.48 11.57
N PHE A 33 -12.04 -7.97 10.91
CA PHE A 33 -13.32 -8.69 10.80
C PHE A 33 -13.30 -9.82 9.78
N ASN A 34 -12.47 -9.74 8.75
CA ASN A 34 -12.31 -10.78 7.74
C ASN A 34 -10.89 -11.36 7.77
N LYS A 35 -10.69 -12.39 8.59
CA LYS A 35 -9.40 -13.08 8.73
C LYS A 35 -8.91 -13.77 7.44
N LYS A 36 -9.82 -14.06 6.49
CA LYS A 36 -9.46 -14.60 5.17
C LYS A 36 -8.82 -13.54 4.27
N LEU A 37 -8.96 -12.25 4.60
CA LEU A 37 -8.42 -11.13 3.83
C LEU A 37 -6.94 -10.89 4.20
N LYS A 38 -6.05 -11.81 3.80
CA LYS A 38 -4.62 -11.73 4.12
C LYS A 38 -3.91 -10.64 3.30
N ASN A 39 -4.03 -10.66 1.97
CA ASN A 39 -3.35 -9.77 1.05
C ASN A 39 -4.26 -8.61 0.63
N PHE A 40 -4.17 -7.47 1.32
CA PHE A 40 -5.12 -6.37 1.11
C PHE A 40 -4.48 -4.97 1.08
N ARG A 41 -3.28 -4.79 1.64
CA ARG A 41 -2.66 -3.48 1.78
C ARG A 41 -2.07 -2.96 0.47
N LEU A 42 -2.32 -1.70 0.16
CA LEU A 42 -1.63 -0.99 -0.93
C LEU A 42 -0.23 -0.49 -0.50
N SER A 43 -0.04 -0.28 0.78
CA SER A 43 1.21 0.15 1.41
C SER A 43 1.28 -0.41 2.82
N ASN A 44 2.48 -0.72 3.31
CA ASN A 44 2.69 -1.04 4.72
C ASN A 44 2.62 0.23 5.60
N ILE A 45 2.79 0.08 6.91
CA ILE A 45 2.68 1.20 7.87
C ILE A 45 3.81 2.20 7.65
N ASP A 46 5.05 1.73 7.50
CA ASP A 46 6.22 2.60 7.32
C ASP A 46 6.14 3.42 6.03
N GLN A 47 5.70 2.79 4.93
CA GLN A 47 5.43 3.51 3.69
C GLN A 47 4.32 4.55 3.85
N LYS A 48 3.26 4.21 4.60
CA LYS A 48 2.17 5.15 4.85
C LYS A 48 2.67 6.36 5.64
N ILE A 49 3.48 6.15 6.69
CA ILE A 49 4.07 7.24 7.48
C ILE A 49 4.95 8.13 6.60
N LYS A 50 5.85 7.54 5.77
CA LYS A 50 6.67 8.30 4.82
C LYS A 50 5.83 9.12 3.85
N LEU A 51 4.74 8.54 3.31
CA LEU A 51 3.83 9.25 2.42
C LEU A 51 3.07 10.38 3.12
N LEU A 52 2.70 10.21 4.39
CA LEU A 52 2.05 11.24 5.18
C LEU A 52 3.01 12.40 5.50
N ASN A 53 4.28 12.09 5.73
CA ASN A 53 5.32 13.10 5.93
C ASN A 53 5.49 14.04 4.72
N ILE A 54 5.39 13.51 3.48
CA ILE A 54 5.39 14.34 2.26
C ILE A 54 4.25 15.39 2.27
N PHE A 55 3.12 15.07 2.93
CA PHE A 55 2.00 15.98 3.11
C PHE A 55 2.11 16.82 4.39
N LYS A 56 3.29 16.87 5.02
CA LYS A 56 3.55 17.66 6.23
C LYS A 56 2.52 17.40 7.34
N VAL A 57 2.15 16.13 7.52
CA VAL A 57 1.35 15.66 8.66
C VAL A 57 2.24 15.72 9.90
N ASP A 58 1.76 16.34 10.98
CA ASP A 58 2.57 16.58 12.17
C ASP A 58 2.70 15.32 13.05
N PHE A 59 1.64 14.49 13.12
CA PHE A 59 1.67 13.25 13.88
C PHE A 59 0.74 12.18 13.34
N VAL A 60 1.08 10.93 13.57
CA VAL A 60 0.28 9.76 13.19
C VAL A 60 0.03 8.90 14.42
N ILE A 61 -1.23 8.69 14.76
CA ILE A 61 -1.64 7.78 15.84
C ILE A 61 -2.02 6.45 15.22
N THR A 62 -1.25 5.40 15.52
CA THR A 62 -1.60 4.05 15.13
C THR A 62 -2.29 3.33 16.29
N LYS A 63 -3.61 3.31 16.27
CA LYS A 63 -4.41 2.62 17.28
C LYS A 63 -4.51 1.13 16.96
N LYS A 64 -4.22 0.28 17.94
CA LYS A 64 -4.52 -1.16 17.85
C LYS A 64 -6.03 -1.35 17.68
N PHE A 65 -6.43 -2.06 16.61
CA PHE A 65 -7.81 -2.42 16.37
C PHE A 65 -8.03 -3.86 16.87
N ASP A 66 -8.58 -3.99 18.05
CA ASP A 66 -8.85 -5.25 18.74
C ASP A 66 -10.33 -5.43 19.06
N LYS A 67 -10.70 -6.55 19.68
CA LYS A 67 -12.08 -6.87 20.06
C LYS A 67 -12.69 -5.83 21.02
N LYS A 68 -11.89 -5.27 21.96
CA LYS A 68 -12.35 -4.23 22.89
C LYS A 68 -12.66 -2.94 22.12
N PHE A 69 -11.73 -2.49 21.29
CA PHE A 69 -11.92 -1.26 20.51
C PHE A 69 -13.05 -1.38 19.47
N SER A 70 -13.24 -2.57 18.86
CA SER A 70 -14.30 -2.79 17.87
C SER A 70 -15.72 -2.67 18.44
N LYS A 71 -15.88 -2.77 19.78
CA LYS A 71 -17.14 -2.59 20.50
C LYS A 71 -17.39 -1.13 20.93
N THR A 72 -16.47 -0.20 20.67
CA THR A 72 -16.61 1.21 21.05
C THR A 72 -17.80 1.83 20.32
N LYS A 73 -18.80 2.33 21.06
CA LYS A 73 -19.96 3.05 20.49
C LYS A 73 -19.51 4.32 19.76
N ALA A 74 -20.25 4.74 18.72
CA ALA A 74 -19.88 5.89 17.91
C ALA A 74 -19.77 7.17 18.74
N LEU A 75 -20.72 7.47 19.62
CA LEU A 75 -20.65 8.62 20.52
C LEU A 75 -19.44 8.59 21.46
N ASN A 76 -19.07 7.42 21.97
CA ASN A 76 -17.88 7.26 22.80
C ASN A 76 -16.59 7.50 21.99
N PHE A 77 -16.55 7.10 20.72
CA PHE A 77 -15.43 7.43 19.83
C PHE A 77 -15.29 8.93 19.63
N ILE A 78 -16.40 9.65 19.42
CA ILE A 78 -16.41 11.13 19.30
C ILE A 78 -15.92 11.75 20.62
N LYS A 79 -16.58 11.43 21.75
CA LYS A 79 -16.29 12.01 23.05
C LYS A 79 -14.88 11.73 23.54
N GLU A 80 -14.48 10.45 23.60
CA GLU A 80 -13.24 10.06 24.26
C GLU A 80 -12.02 10.21 23.36
N ILE A 81 -12.17 10.05 22.03
CA ILE A 81 -11.02 10.07 21.10
C ILE A 81 -10.94 11.41 20.40
N LEU A 82 -11.97 11.81 19.66
CA LEU A 82 -11.88 13.01 18.84
C LEU A 82 -11.90 14.30 19.70
N TYR A 83 -12.71 14.34 20.74
CA TYR A 83 -12.81 15.50 21.62
C TYR A 83 -11.76 15.46 22.74
N LYS A 84 -11.86 14.52 23.72
CA LYS A 84 -11.00 14.57 24.90
C LYS A 84 -9.51 14.34 24.60
N LYS A 85 -9.18 13.29 23.81
CA LYS A 85 -7.77 12.93 23.55
C LYS A 85 -7.13 13.75 22.46
N LEU A 86 -7.84 14.07 21.38
CA LEU A 86 -7.28 14.75 20.23
C LEU A 86 -7.61 16.24 20.21
N ASN A 87 -8.56 16.72 20.99
CA ASN A 87 -9.06 18.10 20.99
C ASN A 87 -9.26 18.61 19.54
N SER A 88 -9.91 17.77 18.72
CA SER A 88 -10.05 18.00 17.29
C SER A 88 -10.90 19.25 17.03
N LYS A 89 -10.39 20.20 16.26
CA LYS A 89 -11.14 21.39 15.83
C LYS A 89 -11.76 21.21 14.45
N PHE A 90 -11.12 20.42 13.60
CA PHE A 90 -11.61 20.07 12.26
C PHE A 90 -11.43 18.57 12.02
N ILE A 91 -12.49 17.91 11.56
CA ILE A 91 -12.49 16.47 11.27
C ILE A 91 -12.69 16.26 9.78
N PHE A 92 -11.65 15.78 9.09
CA PHE A 92 -11.67 15.54 7.66
C PHE A 92 -12.04 14.10 7.37
N VAL A 93 -13.17 13.88 6.72
CA VAL A 93 -13.69 12.55 6.39
C VAL A 93 -14.18 12.46 4.95
N SER A 94 -14.25 11.22 4.43
CA SER A 94 -14.93 10.96 3.16
C SER A 94 -16.43 10.82 3.36
N ASN A 95 -17.21 11.05 2.28
CA ASN A 95 -18.69 11.02 2.35
C ASN A 95 -19.27 9.69 2.87
N ASN A 96 -18.56 8.59 2.66
CA ASN A 96 -18.98 7.25 3.08
C ASN A 96 -18.23 6.77 4.34
N PHE A 97 -17.74 7.69 5.16
CA PHE A 97 -17.04 7.35 6.40
C PHE A 97 -18.01 6.71 7.39
N ARG A 98 -17.58 5.59 7.96
CA ARG A 98 -18.32 4.85 8.99
C ARG A 98 -17.40 4.49 10.14
N PHE A 99 -17.90 4.57 11.37
CA PHE A 99 -17.14 4.30 12.59
C PHE A 99 -18.06 3.77 13.71
N GLY A 100 -17.47 3.46 14.86
CA GLY A 100 -18.21 2.90 15.99
C GLY A 100 -18.53 1.41 15.84
N ASN A 101 -19.13 0.86 16.89
CA ASN A 101 -19.54 -0.54 16.92
C ASN A 101 -20.51 -0.82 15.77
N ARG A 102 -20.34 -1.95 15.07
CA ARG A 102 -21.16 -2.35 13.91
C ARG A 102 -21.34 -1.24 12.84
N ARG A 103 -20.43 -0.26 12.81
CA ARG A 103 -20.46 0.89 11.88
C ARG A 103 -21.69 1.79 12.06
N GLU A 104 -22.23 1.90 13.27
CA GLU A 104 -23.42 2.69 13.61
C GLU A 104 -23.22 4.19 13.35
N GLY A 105 -22.00 4.69 13.51
CA GLY A 105 -21.67 6.10 13.27
C GLY A 105 -21.35 6.38 11.79
N ASP A 106 -21.77 7.55 11.33
CA ASP A 106 -21.54 8.08 10.00
C ASP A 106 -21.16 9.56 10.03
N VAL A 107 -21.12 10.17 8.85
CA VAL A 107 -20.78 11.60 8.71
C VAL A 107 -21.86 12.50 9.31
N ASP A 108 -23.12 12.11 9.22
CA ASP A 108 -24.24 12.90 9.71
C ASP A 108 -24.27 12.90 11.25
N LEU A 109 -23.93 11.77 11.88
CA LEU A 109 -23.73 11.72 13.33
C LEU A 109 -22.58 12.62 13.79
N LEU A 110 -21.47 12.71 13.02
CA LEU A 110 -20.40 13.67 13.31
C LEU A 110 -20.92 15.11 13.22
N ILE A 111 -21.63 15.46 12.15
CA ILE A 111 -22.17 16.81 11.94
C ILE A 111 -23.16 17.19 13.06
N LYS A 112 -24.07 16.27 13.44
CA LYS A 112 -25.02 16.48 14.53
C LYS A 112 -24.34 16.84 15.86
N ASN A 113 -23.12 16.36 16.07
CA ASN A 113 -22.38 16.55 17.32
C ASN A 113 -21.34 17.69 17.24
N GLU A 114 -21.28 18.48 16.17
CA GLU A 114 -20.33 19.60 16.01
C GLU A 114 -20.39 20.60 17.16
N LYS A 115 -21.61 21.05 17.51
CA LYS A 115 -21.80 22.00 18.60
C LYS A 115 -21.45 21.42 19.96
N ASN A 116 -21.85 20.18 20.23
CA ASN A 116 -21.65 19.52 21.54
C ASN A 116 -20.17 19.30 21.87
N PHE A 117 -19.32 19.11 20.86
CA PHE A 117 -17.89 18.80 21.04
C PHE A 117 -16.96 19.83 20.37
N ASN A 118 -17.49 20.99 20.01
CA ASN A 118 -16.74 22.15 19.49
C ASN A 118 -15.71 21.80 18.39
N TYR A 119 -16.18 21.11 17.34
CA TYR A 119 -15.43 20.83 16.12
C TYR A 119 -16.25 21.11 14.86
N LYS A 120 -15.61 21.10 13.70
CA LYS A 120 -16.26 21.21 12.39
C LYS A 120 -15.90 20.01 11.53
N VAL A 121 -16.87 19.44 10.82
CA VAL A 121 -16.69 18.35 9.87
C VAL A 121 -16.43 18.90 8.48
N ILE A 122 -15.34 18.48 7.88
CA ILE A 122 -14.97 18.84 6.51
C ILE A 122 -15.11 17.62 5.61
N LYS A 123 -16.05 17.70 4.67
CA LYS A 123 -16.47 16.64 3.75
C LYS A 123 -16.19 17.06 2.29
N PRO A 124 -14.94 16.95 1.78
CA PRO A 124 -14.63 17.34 0.42
C PRO A 124 -15.31 16.45 -0.62
N LYS A 125 -15.71 17.05 -1.74
CA LYS A 125 -16.23 16.30 -2.87
C LYS A 125 -15.24 15.21 -3.32
N PRO A 126 -15.70 13.97 -3.63
CA PRO A 126 -14.85 12.89 -4.09
C PRO A 126 -14.01 13.29 -5.30
N LEU A 127 -12.81 12.75 -5.41
CA LEU A 127 -12.03 12.90 -6.64
C LEU A 127 -12.58 11.93 -7.70
N ILE A 128 -13.10 12.46 -8.77
CA ILE A 128 -13.60 11.70 -9.92
C ILE A 128 -12.56 11.76 -11.03
N LYS A 129 -12.29 10.63 -11.68
CA LYS A 129 -11.46 10.52 -12.88
C LYS A 129 -12.07 9.48 -13.81
N ASN A 130 -12.25 9.86 -15.09
CA ASN A 130 -12.92 9.01 -16.09
C ASN A 130 -14.26 8.47 -15.56
N LYS A 131 -15.14 9.35 -15.07
CA LYS A 131 -16.46 9.04 -14.49
C LYS A 131 -16.46 8.07 -13.29
N LYS A 132 -15.28 7.72 -12.73
CA LYS A 132 -15.16 6.82 -11.57
C LYS A 132 -14.55 7.53 -10.37
N ILE A 133 -15.09 7.25 -9.18
CA ILE A 133 -14.52 7.76 -7.91
C ILE A 133 -13.17 7.09 -7.67
N VAL A 134 -12.13 7.91 -7.50
CA VAL A 134 -10.78 7.42 -7.15
C VAL A 134 -10.78 6.92 -5.70
N SER A 135 -10.67 5.61 -5.54
CA SER A 135 -10.72 4.93 -4.25
C SER A 135 -9.62 3.86 -4.14
N SER A 136 -9.30 3.46 -2.91
CA SER A 136 -8.38 2.34 -2.69
C SER A 136 -8.91 1.03 -3.28
N SER A 137 -10.24 0.83 -3.33
CA SER A 137 -10.85 -0.36 -3.95
C SER A 137 -10.62 -0.38 -5.46
N LEU A 138 -10.80 0.77 -6.15
CA LEU A 138 -10.50 0.87 -7.58
C LEU A 138 -9.03 0.58 -7.87
N ILE A 139 -8.12 1.09 -7.05
CA ILE A 139 -6.68 0.86 -7.24
C ILE A 139 -6.32 -0.62 -7.05
N ARG A 140 -6.90 -1.31 -6.04
CA ARG A 140 -6.71 -2.75 -5.85
C ARG A 140 -7.19 -3.53 -7.06
N ASN A 141 -8.38 -3.26 -7.53
CA ASN A 141 -8.94 -3.92 -8.71
C ASN A 141 -8.04 -3.73 -9.95
N LEU A 142 -7.50 -2.53 -10.15
CA LEU A 142 -6.56 -2.27 -11.25
C LEU A 142 -5.27 -3.09 -11.13
N LEU A 143 -4.71 -3.23 -9.91
CA LEU A 143 -3.51 -4.03 -9.68
C LEU A 143 -3.79 -5.53 -9.90
N GLU A 144 -4.89 -6.05 -9.36
CA GLU A 144 -5.32 -7.45 -9.51
C GLU A 144 -5.54 -7.85 -10.97
N ASN A 145 -6.00 -6.90 -11.79
CA ASN A 145 -6.21 -7.10 -13.23
C ASN A 145 -5.01 -6.74 -14.11
N GLY A 146 -3.88 -6.32 -13.51
CA GLY A 146 -2.62 -6.00 -14.24
C GLY A 146 -2.61 -4.62 -14.91
N PHE A 147 -3.57 -3.75 -14.64
CA PHE A 147 -3.61 -2.38 -15.16
C PHE A 147 -2.68 -1.46 -14.34
N LEU A 148 -1.42 -1.86 -14.20
CA LEU A 148 -0.44 -1.20 -13.35
C LEU A 148 -0.26 0.29 -13.70
N LYS A 149 -0.12 0.64 -14.99
CA LYS A 149 0.02 2.05 -15.43
C LYS A 149 -1.15 2.92 -14.96
N LYS A 150 -2.39 2.39 -15.04
CA LYS A 150 -3.59 3.08 -14.54
C LYS A 150 -3.57 3.21 -13.02
N ALA A 151 -3.18 2.16 -12.30
CA ALA A 151 -3.06 2.18 -10.85
C ALA A 151 -2.01 3.20 -10.38
N ASN A 152 -0.82 3.21 -10.98
CA ASN A 152 0.25 4.18 -10.68
C ASN A 152 -0.20 5.63 -10.93
N LYS A 153 -0.91 5.88 -12.04
CA LYS A 153 -1.49 7.21 -12.34
C LYS A 153 -2.49 7.67 -11.29
N LEU A 154 -3.32 6.76 -10.73
CA LEU A 154 -4.28 7.08 -9.66
C LEU A 154 -3.60 7.23 -8.30
N LEU A 155 -2.53 6.50 -8.04
CA LEU A 155 -1.69 6.63 -6.85
C LEU A 155 -0.84 7.90 -6.88
N ASN A 156 -0.60 8.47 -8.06
CA ASN A 156 0.38 9.55 -8.32
C ASN A 156 1.80 9.16 -7.88
N ARG A 157 2.12 7.88 -7.98
CA ARG A 157 3.44 7.27 -7.72
C ARG A 157 3.45 5.84 -8.23
N ASN A 158 4.63 5.25 -8.37
CA ASN A 158 4.71 3.82 -8.62
C ASN A 158 4.24 3.03 -7.39
N TRP A 159 3.42 2.00 -7.63
CA TRP A 159 3.09 1.05 -6.58
C TRP A 159 4.36 0.32 -6.14
N THR A 160 4.55 0.18 -4.84
CA THR A 160 5.82 -0.26 -4.26
C THR A 160 5.57 -1.31 -3.19
N ILE A 161 6.30 -2.41 -3.23
CA ILE A 161 6.38 -3.40 -2.16
C ILE A 161 7.70 -3.19 -1.41
N GLN A 162 7.65 -3.22 -0.09
CA GLN A 162 8.84 -3.24 0.77
C GLN A 162 8.89 -4.55 1.54
N GLY A 163 10.06 -5.16 1.57
CA GLY A 163 10.28 -6.37 2.35
C GLY A 163 11.75 -6.71 2.52
N ILE A 164 12.01 -7.56 3.50
CA ILE A 164 13.35 -8.08 3.78
C ILE A 164 13.65 -9.23 2.83
N VAL A 165 14.85 -9.23 2.26
CA VAL A 165 15.31 -10.31 1.40
C VAL A 165 15.55 -11.58 2.22
N GLN A 166 14.88 -12.65 1.83
CA GLN A 166 14.98 -13.96 2.45
C GLN A 166 15.83 -14.93 1.60
N LYS A 167 16.43 -15.93 2.23
CA LYS A 167 17.06 -17.05 1.50
C LYS A 167 15.97 -17.81 0.73
N GLY A 168 16.30 -18.21 -0.50
CA GLY A 168 15.46 -19.02 -1.38
C GLY A 168 16.21 -20.25 -1.90
N ARG A 169 15.58 -21.00 -2.81
CA ARG A 169 16.17 -22.21 -3.41
C ARG A 169 17.35 -21.93 -4.37
N GLN A 170 17.65 -20.65 -4.65
CA GLN A 170 18.73 -20.18 -5.53
C GLN A 170 18.72 -20.76 -6.96
N VAL A 171 17.56 -21.23 -7.45
CA VAL A 171 17.41 -21.78 -8.79
C VAL A 171 17.84 -20.79 -9.87
N GLY A 172 17.47 -19.51 -9.70
CA GLY A 172 17.88 -18.45 -10.61
C GLY A 172 19.39 -18.29 -10.72
N LYS A 173 20.13 -18.45 -9.61
CA LYS A 173 21.60 -18.41 -9.61
C LYS A 173 22.20 -19.52 -10.50
N LYS A 174 21.66 -20.75 -10.42
CA LYS A 174 22.12 -21.89 -11.21
C LYS A 174 21.95 -21.69 -12.71
N ILE A 175 20.98 -20.89 -13.14
CA ILE A 175 20.71 -20.62 -14.56
C ILE A 175 21.24 -19.27 -15.05
N GLY A 176 22.04 -18.56 -14.21
CA GLY A 176 22.67 -17.28 -14.57
C GLY A 176 21.83 -16.03 -14.26
N PHE A 177 20.69 -16.15 -13.59
CA PHE A 177 19.80 -15.03 -13.23
C PHE A 177 19.52 -15.03 -11.71
N PRO A 178 20.49 -14.65 -10.87
CA PRO A 178 20.30 -14.63 -9.42
C PRO A 178 19.14 -13.74 -9.02
N THR A 179 18.29 -14.19 -8.09
CA THR A 179 17.11 -13.47 -7.63
C THR A 179 17.11 -13.27 -6.11
N CYS A 180 16.59 -12.12 -5.67
CA CYS A 180 16.23 -11.84 -4.29
C CYS A 180 14.79 -12.29 -4.05
N ASN A 181 14.53 -12.99 -2.94
CA ASN A 181 13.18 -13.41 -2.56
C ASN A 181 12.63 -12.48 -1.49
N ILE A 182 11.48 -11.88 -1.75
CA ILE A 182 10.82 -10.96 -0.84
C ILE A 182 9.41 -11.48 -0.55
N ASP A 183 9.11 -11.65 0.75
CA ASP A 183 7.76 -11.97 1.20
C ASP A 183 6.88 -10.73 1.10
N ILE A 184 5.78 -10.80 0.36
CA ILE A 184 4.88 -9.66 0.19
C ILE A 184 3.95 -9.43 1.38
N ARG A 185 3.90 -10.36 2.35
CA ARG A 185 3.06 -10.26 3.56
C ARG A 185 1.62 -9.86 3.24
N ASP A 186 1.18 -8.73 3.82
CA ASP A 186 -0.20 -8.21 3.69
C ASP A 186 -0.46 -7.40 2.42
N TYR A 187 0.54 -7.18 1.57
CA TYR A 187 0.31 -6.41 0.34
C TYR A 187 -0.69 -7.09 -0.56
N ILE A 188 -1.51 -6.27 -1.24
CA ILE A 188 -2.40 -6.77 -2.28
C ILE A 188 -1.61 -7.60 -3.29
N LEU A 189 -2.16 -8.75 -3.68
CA LEU A 189 -1.61 -9.52 -4.76
C LEU A 189 -2.01 -8.86 -6.08
N ALA A 190 -1.09 -8.16 -6.71
CA ALA A 190 -1.26 -7.72 -8.08
C ALA A 190 -1.28 -8.94 -9.00
N LYS A 191 -1.72 -8.75 -10.25
CA LYS A 191 -1.79 -9.85 -11.24
C LYS A 191 -0.48 -10.64 -11.27
N PRO A 192 -0.50 -11.95 -11.03
CA PRO A 192 0.70 -12.78 -11.09
C PRO A 192 1.39 -12.68 -12.45
N GLY A 193 2.73 -12.59 -12.45
CA GLY A 193 3.53 -12.48 -13.65
C GLY A 193 4.82 -11.69 -13.49
N VAL A 194 5.42 -11.35 -14.61
CA VAL A 194 6.72 -10.67 -14.70
C VAL A 194 6.53 -9.17 -14.89
N TYR A 195 7.33 -8.40 -14.16
CA TYR A 195 7.28 -6.95 -14.12
C TYR A 195 8.65 -6.33 -14.33
N ALA A 196 8.71 -5.22 -15.06
CA ALA A 196 9.85 -4.30 -14.98
C ALA A 196 9.75 -3.52 -13.66
N VAL A 197 10.86 -3.46 -12.94
CA VAL A 197 10.93 -2.82 -11.61
C VAL A 197 12.17 -1.95 -11.49
N LYS A 198 12.13 -1.00 -10.55
CA LYS A 198 13.32 -0.39 -9.98
C LYS A 198 13.33 -0.60 -8.47
N VAL A 199 14.51 -0.80 -7.93
CA VAL A 199 14.71 -1.26 -6.56
C VAL A 199 15.64 -0.30 -5.84
N LEU A 200 15.23 0.09 -4.65
CA LEU A 200 16.04 0.87 -3.73
C LEU A 200 16.36 0.04 -2.48
N ASN A 201 17.62 -0.11 -2.16
CA ASN A 201 18.03 -0.60 -0.84
C ASN A 201 17.89 0.54 0.18
N LYS A 202 17.39 0.25 1.38
CA LYS A 202 17.19 1.27 2.43
C LYS A 202 18.46 2.11 2.72
N ASN A 203 19.62 1.50 2.60
CA ASN A 203 20.93 2.13 2.88
C ASN A 203 21.59 2.74 1.63
N SER A 204 20.85 2.93 0.54
CA SER A 204 21.35 3.49 -0.71
C SER A 204 20.42 4.59 -1.22
N THR A 205 20.97 5.56 -1.92
CA THR A 205 20.22 6.57 -2.67
C THR A 205 20.02 6.19 -4.14
N LYS A 206 20.80 5.20 -4.62
CA LYS A 206 20.79 4.78 -6.02
C LYS A 206 19.75 3.69 -6.28
N TYR A 207 18.89 3.94 -7.24
CA TYR A 207 17.97 2.91 -7.75
C TYR A 207 18.66 1.97 -8.74
N LEU A 208 18.39 0.69 -8.59
CA LEU A 208 18.79 -0.36 -9.53
C LEU A 208 17.58 -0.79 -10.35
N LYS A 209 17.73 -0.93 -11.67
CA LYS A 209 16.71 -1.55 -12.52
C LYS A 209 16.74 -3.07 -12.41
N GLY A 210 15.60 -3.70 -12.65
CA GLY A 210 15.49 -5.16 -12.62
C GLY A 210 14.19 -5.67 -13.21
N ILE A 211 14.04 -6.98 -13.16
CA ILE A 211 12.77 -7.66 -13.38
C ILE A 211 12.33 -8.38 -12.11
N ALA A 212 11.03 -8.52 -11.93
CA ALA A 212 10.48 -9.24 -10.80
C ALA A 212 9.39 -10.20 -11.25
N ASN A 213 9.39 -11.42 -10.72
CA ASN A 213 8.26 -12.34 -10.82
C ASN A 213 7.46 -12.28 -9.53
N LEU A 214 6.19 -11.95 -9.63
CA LEU A 214 5.21 -11.97 -8.54
C LEU A 214 4.29 -13.17 -8.77
N GLY A 215 4.30 -14.14 -7.87
CA GLY A 215 3.49 -15.33 -8.07
C GLY A 215 3.33 -16.22 -6.86
N TYR A 216 2.59 -17.28 -7.05
CA TYR A 216 2.40 -18.32 -6.04
C TYR A 216 3.54 -19.32 -6.11
N ARG A 217 4.11 -19.62 -4.96
CA ARG A 217 5.06 -20.73 -4.83
C ARG A 217 4.42 -21.87 -4.04
N PRO A 218 4.31 -23.07 -4.62
CA PRO A 218 3.86 -24.22 -3.85
C PRO A 218 4.88 -24.53 -2.76
N THR A 219 4.42 -24.63 -1.54
CA THR A 219 5.16 -25.17 -0.39
C THR A 219 4.37 -26.37 0.14
N PHE A 220 5.00 -27.24 0.94
CA PHE A 220 4.39 -28.49 1.40
C PHE A 220 3.00 -28.34 2.04
N ASN A 221 2.69 -27.17 2.64
CA ASN A 221 1.40 -26.95 3.34
C ASN A 221 0.61 -25.72 2.89
N GLN A 222 1.15 -24.81 2.07
CA GLN A 222 0.43 -23.58 1.65
C GLN A 222 1.04 -23.00 0.37
N LYS A 223 0.18 -22.29 -0.41
CA LYS A 223 0.65 -21.43 -1.51
C LYS A 223 1.20 -20.13 -0.93
N LYS A 224 2.52 -20.01 -0.80
CA LYS A 224 3.15 -18.75 -0.41
C LYS A 224 3.24 -17.80 -1.60
N ILE A 225 2.88 -16.54 -1.42
CA ILE A 225 3.07 -15.52 -2.43
C ILE A 225 4.46 -14.92 -2.27
N LEU A 226 5.23 -14.93 -3.35
CA LEU A 226 6.62 -14.49 -3.33
C LEU A 226 6.86 -13.49 -4.47
N LEU A 227 7.70 -12.50 -4.17
CA LEU A 227 8.27 -11.58 -5.15
C LEU A 227 9.75 -11.94 -5.33
N GLU A 228 10.10 -12.48 -6.51
CA GLU A 228 11.47 -12.82 -6.89
C GLU A 228 12.02 -11.73 -7.79
N VAL A 229 13.08 -11.04 -7.36
CA VAL A 229 13.64 -9.87 -8.06
C VAL A 229 15.04 -10.17 -8.55
N HIS A 230 15.27 -10.04 -9.87
CA HIS A 230 16.60 -10.03 -10.48
C HIS A 230 17.02 -8.60 -10.79
N LEU A 231 18.17 -8.18 -10.26
CA LEU A 231 18.72 -6.83 -10.44
C LEU A 231 19.73 -6.82 -11.58
N PHE A 232 19.70 -5.77 -12.40
CA PHE A 232 20.66 -5.60 -13.50
C PHE A 232 21.97 -5.03 -12.96
N ASN A 233 23.07 -5.55 -13.49
CA ASN A 233 24.43 -5.06 -13.18
C ASN A 233 24.68 -4.93 -11.66
N PHE A 234 24.21 -5.89 -10.91
CA PHE A 234 24.41 -5.94 -9.46
C PHE A 234 25.12 -7.22 -9.04
N SER A 235 26.22 -7.07 -8.36
CA SER A 235 26.92 -8.11 -7.62
C SER A 235 26.96 -7.74 -6.15
N GLY A 236 26.66 -8.68 -5.27
CA GLY A 236 26.69 -8.46 -3.84
C GLY A 236 25.62 -9.21 -3.05
N ASN A 237 25.70 -9.10 -1.73
CA ASN A 237 24.79 -9.77 -0.81
C ASN A 237 23.68 -8.82 -0.35
N LEU A 238 22.43 -9.22 -0.62
CA LEU A 238 21.24 -8.48 -0.19
C LEU A 238 20.42 -9.22 0.88
N TYR A 239 20.85 -10.37 1.36
CA TYR A 239 20.14 -11.07 2.43
C TYR A 239 19.98 -10.19 3.67
N ASN A 240 18.82 -10.29 4.29
CA ASN A 240 18.42 -9.48 5.45
C ASN A 240 18.36 -7.97 5.19
N LYS A 241 18.57 -7.50 3.95
CA LYS A 241 18.40 -6.06 3.62
C LYS A 241 16.94 -5.76 3.29
N LEU A 242 16.49 -4.57 3.69
CA LEU A 242 15.17 -4.06 3.35
C LEU A 242 15.20 -3.42 1.97
N LEU A 243 14.48 -4.00 1.03
CA LEU A 243 14.34 -3.47 -0.33
C LEU A 243 12.97 -2.84 -0.54
N SER A 244 12.96 -1.75 -1.30
CA SER A 244 11.76 -1.11 -1.86
C SER A 244 11.71 -1.39 -3.35
N VAL A 245 10.74 -2.18 -3.79
CA VAL A 245 10.57 -2.59 -5.20
C VAL A 245 9.40 -1.81 -5.78
N GLU A 246 9.70 -0.88 -6.70
CA GLU A 246 8.73 -0.09 -7.44
C GLU A 246 8.36 -0.77 -8.75
N PHE A 247 7.08 -0.98 -8.98
CA PHE A 247 6.55 -1.64 -10.16
C PHE A 247 6.31 -0.61 -11.27
N LEU A 248 7.04 -0.75 -12.39
CA LEU A 248 7.01 0.18 -13.52
C LEU A 248 6.04 -0.28 -14.61
N LYS A 249 6.17 -1.55 -15.04
CA LYS A 249 5.39 -2.12 -16.16
C LYS A 249 5.11 -3.60 -15.91
N PHE A 250 3.90 -4.05 -16.20
CA PHE A 250 3.56 -5.46 -16.33
C PHE A 250 4.05 -5.95 -17.70
N ILE A 251 4.91 -6.97 -17.73
CA ILE A 251 5.50 -7.50 -18.96
C ILE A 251 4.64 -8.63 -19.50
N ARG A 252 4.39 -9.68 -18.69
CA ARG A 252 3.61 -10.85 -19.08
C ARG A 252 3.09 -11.64 -17.89
N ARG A 253 2.15 -12.55 -18.14
CA ARG A 253 1.70 -13.57 -17.18
C ARG A 253 2.82 -14.61 -16.94
N GLU A 254 2.68 -15.38 -15.87
CA GLU A 254 3.51 -16.57 -15.66
C GLU A 254 3.32 -17.57 -16.81
N LYS A 255 4.39 -18.27 -17.17
CA LYS A 255 4.40 -19.36 -18.16
C LYS A 255 5.10 -20.58 -17.58
N LYS A 256 4.63 -21.77 -17.95
CA LYS A 256 5.37 -23.01 -17.78
C LYS A 256 6.29 -23.21 -18.98
N PHE A 257 7.48 -23.73 -18.75
CA PHE A 257 8.47 -24.00 -19.79
C PHE A 257 8.79 -25.50 -19.79
N LYS A 258 8.95 -26.08 -20.98
CA LYS A 258 9.28 -27.51 -21.13
C LYS A 258 10.71 -27.82 -20.67
N ASN A 259 11.64 -26.88 -20.82
CA ASN A 259 13.03 -27.02 -20.43
C ASN A 259 13.69 -25.71 -20.02
N VAL A 260 14.90 -25.79 -19.46
CA VAL A 260 15.67 -24.64 -18.97
C VAL A 260 16.07 -23.68 -20.09
N ASN A 261 16.32 -24.18 -21.31
CA ASN A 261 16.72 -23.31 -22.44
C ASN A 261 15.60 -22.38 -22.86
N GLN A 262 14.35 -22.88 -22.94
CA GLN A 262 13.17 -22.06 -23.20
C GLN A 262 12.96 -21.00 -22.10
N LEU A 263 13.15 -21.37 -20.83
CA LEU A 263 13.08 -20.42 -19.71
C LEU A 263 14.15 -19.34 -19.85
N LYS A 264 15.40 -19.69 -20.13
CA LYS A 264 16.50 -18.73 -20.33
C LYS A 264 16.23 -17.79 -21.51
N ALA A 265 15.74 -18.27 -22.64
CA ALA A 265 15.38 -17.46 -23.81
C ALA A 265 14.29 -16.44 -23.46
N GLN A 266 13.24 -16.90 -22.76
CA GLN A 266 12.17 -16.01 -22.33
C GLN A 266 12.67 -14.94 -21.32
N ILE A 267 13.51 -15.33 -20.36
CA ILE A 267 14.11 -14.36 -19.41
C ILE A 267 14.91 -13.28 -20.19
N LYS A 268 15.72 -13.66 -21.17
CA LYS A 268 16.47 -12.69 -22.00
C LYS A 268 15.53 -11.70 -22.68
N THR A 269 14.41 -12.15 -23.22
CA THR A 269 13.38 -11.30 -23.81
C THR A 269 12.77 -10.33 -22.78
N ASP A 270 12.40 -10.85 -21.60
CA ASP A 270 11.84 -10.06 -20.51
C ASP A 270 12.83 -8.99 -20.03
N LEU A 271 14.11 -9.32 -19.92
CA LEU A 271 15.21 -8.40 -19.57
C LEU A 271 15.32 -7.25 -20.57
N LYS A 272 15.26 -7.54 -21.89
CA LYS A 272 15.30 -6.51 -22.94
C LYS A 272 14.14 -5.51 -22.79
N ILE A 273 12.93 -6.01 -22.54
CA ILE A 273 11.76 -5.17 -22.29
C ILE A 273 11.93 -4.31 -21.03
N ALA A 274 12.42 -4.91 -19.95
CA ALA A 274 12.58 -4.21 -18.69
C ALA A 274 13.68 -3.14 -18.72
N LYS A 275 14.82 -3.40 -19.40
CA LYS A 275 15.90 -2.40 -19.60
C LYS A 275 15.40 -1.14 -20.30
N ASN A 276 14.52 -1.30 -21.29
CA ASN A 276 13.94 -0.19 -22.09
C ASN A 276 12.72 0.47 -21.39
N THR A 277 12.30 -0.03 -20.23
CA THR A 277 11.22 0.61 -19.48
C THR A 277 11.77 1.80 -18.67
N LYS A 278 11.13 2.98 -18.89
CA LYS A 278 11.41 4.23 -18.15
C LYS A 278 10.71 4.27 -16.81
#